data_5d50445a295f97213fb7673b6f28ac3b
#
_entry.id   5d50445a295f97213fb7673b6f28ac3b
#
_cell.length_a   1.000
_cell.length_b   1.000
_cell.length_c   1.000
_cell.angle_alpha   90.00
_cell.angle_beta   90.00
_cell.angle_gamma   90.00
#
_symmetry.space_group_name_H-M   'P 1'
#
loop_
_entity.id
_entity.type
_entity.pdbx_description
1 polymer ?
#
loop_
_entity_poly.entity_id
_entity_poly.type
_entity_poly.pdbx_seq_one_letter_code
_entity_poly.pdbx_strand_id
1 'polypeptide(L)'
;MKRILCSALALVLALSLCACGESGGDTGPTYPAAFAGLETQIDAAREEGRLTVCVSGDEPFLTAACEKFEELFGISVTVRTAEPDALPNGSGTDVWYGGDEALCRALSESGGLMACTPEAASALIDPGYGHEDYCVISADALGIMVNSDVLTRMGISAPRTWDDLLEPVYRELVWLPAYDTAEGRLFVRAMMEYFGDDAADYLTQLDTSVQFYTTGTDTAAKCLSTGECVIGIGWLSTGLTAQRNSGSSAIAMWAPAAEGVPGRVQTTAIFADAPHPNAAKLWQEFALSPQCMELMEDNGCSRFPTVWDGQETMPDMDPAQLKLYDAETEETSAAVDEVIAAVMETLAENGVDTEDAARWHVA
;
A
#
# COMPACT_ATOMS: atom_id res chain seq x y z
N MET A 1 -1.00 -62.11 -37.10
CA MET A 1 -1.33 -63.37 -36.42
C MET A 1 -1.37 -63.13 -34.91
N LYS A 2 -2.49 -63.52 -34.33
CA LYS A 2 -2.76 -63.84 -32.90
C LYS A 2 -2.75 -62.68 -31.91
N ARG A 3 -3.91 -62.25 -31.54
CA ARG A 3 -4.91 -62.65 -30.50
C ARG A 3 -4.63 -61.94 -29.16
N ILE A 4 -5.41 -60.92 -28.82
CA ILE A 4 -6.55 -60.86 -27.88
C ILE A 4 -6.32 -61.72 -26.60
N LEU A 5 -6.24 -61.03 -25.46
CA LEU A 5 -6.96 -61.45 -24.24
C LEU A 5 -7.35 -60.25 -23.37
N CYS A 6 -8.68 -60.10 -23.26
CA CYS A 6 -9.33 -59.35 -22.19
C CYS A 6 -9.16 -60.12 -20.88
N SER A 7 -8.99 -59.39 -19.80
CA SER A 7 -9.35 -59.92 -18.47
C SER A 7 -9.96 -58.81 -17.65
N ALA A 8 -11.26 -58.92 -17.49
CA ALA A 8 -12.06 -58.22 -16.51
C ALA A 8 -11.62 -58.62 -15.10
N LEU A 9 -11.46 -57.70 -14.20
CA LEU A 9 -11.33 -58.02 -12.78
C LEU A 9 -12.41 -57.29 -12.00
N ALA A 10 -13.13 -58.15 -11.32
CA ALA A 10 -14.37 -57.94 -10.64
C ALA A 10 -14.27 -56.98 -9.44
N LEU A 11 -15.31 -56.22 -9.29
CA LEU A 11 -15.77 -55.45 -8.13
C LEU A 11 -15.94 -56.40 -6.93
N VAL A 12 -15.18 -56.18 -5.86
CA VAL A 12 -15.48 -56.73 -4.54
C VAL A 12 -15.94 -55.60 -3.64
N LEU A 13 -17.26 -55.48 -3.52
CA LEU A 13 -17.91 -54.77 -2.42
C LEU A 13 -17.66 -55.57 -1.14
N ALA A 14 -16.84 -55.07 -0.25
CA ALA A 14 -16.84 -55.49 1.15
C ALA A 14 -17.67 -54.50 1.95
N LEU A 15 -18.93 -54.81 2.15
CA LEU A 15 -19.75 -54.26 3.24
C LEU A 15 -19.16 -54.77 4.57
N SER A 16 -18.46 -53.90 5.29
CA SER A 16 -18.26 -54.09 6.73
C SER A 16 -19.20 -53.16 7.47
N LEU A 17 -20.35 -53.68 7.79
CA LEU A 17 -21.19 -53.19 8.88
C LEU A 17 -20.39 -53.48 10.18
N CYS A 18 -19.90 -52.41 10.80
CA CYS A 18 -19.54 -52.43 12.21
C CYS A 18 -20.26 -51.27 12.92
N ALA A 19 -21.18 -51.70 13.66
CA ALA A 19 -21.87 -51.19 14.84
C ALA A 19 -21.47 -49.82 15.40
N CYS A 20 -22.52 -49.04 15.57
CA CYS A 20 -22.83 -48.14 16.69
C CYS A 20 -21.72 -47.82 17.67
N GLY A 21 -21.26 -46.59 17.59
CA GLY A 21 -20.78 -45.79 18.66
C GLY A 21 -21.23 -44.38 18.38
N GLU A 22 -22.42 -44.04 18.85
CA GLU A 22 -22.83 -42.62 19.03
C GLU A 22 -21.92 -42.00 20.10
N SER A 23 -20.82 -41.43 19.67
CA SER A 23 -20.29 -40.24 20.36
C SER A 23 -20.80 -39.06 19.56
N GLY A 24 -21.94 -38.55 19.97
CA GLY A 24 -22.36 -37.20 19.63
C GLY A 24 -21.29 -36.26 20.13
N GLY A 25 -20.29 -36.01 19.32
CA GLY A 25 -19.45 -34.87 19.47
C GLY A 25 -20.34 -33.65 19.20
N ASP A 26 -20.61 -32.93 20.24
CA ASP A 26 -21.12 -31.58 20.18
C ASP A 26 -20.13 -30.78 19.29
N THR A 27 -20.42 -30.68 18.00
CA THR A 27 -19.68 -29.79 17.09
C THR A 27 -20.24 -28.39 17.37
N GLY A 28 -19.85 -27.85 18.52
CA GLY A 28 -20.02 -26.41 18.80
C GLY A 28 -19.44 -25.58 17.66
N PRO A 29 -19.79 -24.31 17.58
CA PRO A 29 -19.29 -23.43 16.54
C PRO A 29 -17.75 -23.48 16.50
N THR A 30 -17.18 -23.67 15.30
CA THR A 30 -15.73 -23.65 15.10
C THR A 30 -15.25 -22.22 15.03
N TYR A 31 -14.25 -21.86 15.82
CA TYR A 31 -13.63 -20.53 15.81
C TYR A 31 -12.22 -20.62 15.24
N PRO A 32 -11.77 -19.64 14.40
CA PRO A 32 -10.40 -19.62 13.92
C PRO A 32 -9.44 -19.42 15.11
N ALA A 33 -8.42 -20.29 15.21
CA ALA A 33 -7.50 -20.29 16.35
C ALA A 33 -6.74 -18.97 16.56
N ALA A 34 -6.52 -18.24 15.48
CA ALA A 34 -5.86 -16.94 15.54
C ALA A 34 -6.71 -15.83 16.17
N PHE A 35 -8.00 -16.04 16.35
CA PHE A 35 -8.94 -15.11 16.95
C PHE A 35 -9.52 -15.67 18.27
N ALA A 36 -8.71 -16.44 18.98
CA ALA A 36 -9.06 -16.97 20.30
C ALA A 36 -9.27 -15.79 21.28
N GLY A 37 -10.38 -15.84 22.01
CA GLY A 37 -10.81 -14.75 22.91
C GLY A 37 -11.90 -13.86 22.31
N LEU A 38 -12.12 -13.93 20.98
CA LEU A 38 -13.16 -13.15 20.29
C LEU A 38 -14.44 -13.95 20.00
N GLU A 39 -14.62 -15.12 20.63
CA GLU A 39 -15.73 -16.06 20.34
C GLU A 39 -17.10 -15.36 20.45
N THR A 40 -17.30 -14.55 21.48
CA THR A 40 -18.56 -13.79 21.67
C THR A 40 -18.80 -12.77 20.55
N GLN A 41 -17.74 -12.09 20.10
CA GLN A 41 -17.81 -11.13 19.02
C GLN A 41 -18.07 -11.82 17.69
N ILE A 42 -17.40 -12.95 17.45
CA ILE A 42 -17.61 -13.78 16.26
C ILE A 42 -19.06 -14.28 16.19
N ASP A 43 -19.63 -14.74 17.30
CA ASP A 43 -21.02 -15.21 17.34
C ASP A 43 -22.00 -14.06 17.06
N ALA A 44 -21.80 -12.89 17.67
CA ALA A 44 -22.62 -11.71 17.40
C ALA A 44 -22.54 -11.25 15.92
N ALA A 45 -21.35 -11.30 15.33
CA ALA A 45 -21.13 -10.98 13.92
C ALA A 45 -21.80 -12.02 12.98
N ARG A 46 -21.74 -13.32 13.34
CA ARG A 46 -22.42 -14.39 12.61
C ARG A 46 -23.94 -14.29 12.69
N GLU A 47 -24.50 -13.80 13.79
CA GLU A 47 -25.93 -13.51 13.90
C GLU A 47 -26.39 -12.43 12.90
N GLU A 48 -25.53 -11.41 12.63
CA GLU A 48 -25.77 -10.43 11.57
C GLU A 48 -25.61 -11.05 10.17
N GLY A 49 -24.68 -12.00 10.02
CA GLY A 49 -24.48 -12.89 8.89
C GLY A 49 -24.00 -12.24 7.59
N ARG A 50 -23.74 -10.94 7.60
CA ARG A 50 -23.29 -10.18 6.41
C ARG A 50 -22.44 -8.98 6.79
N LEU A 51 -21.63 -8.53 5.83
CA LEU A 51 -20.82 -7.32 5.92
C LEU A 51 -20.77 -6.65 4.55
N THR A 52 -20.84 -5.34 4.50
CA THR A 52 -20.60 -4.57 3.28
C THR A 52 -19.33 -3.75 3.46
N VAL A 53 -18.30 -4.07 2.67
CA VAL A 53 -16.99 -3.39 2.70
C VAL A 53 -16.87 -2.50 1.47
N CYS A 54 -16.62 -1.22 1.67
CA CYS A 54 -16.21 -0.30 0.63
C CYS A 54 -14.68 -0.31 0.56
N VAL A 55 -14.11 -0.76 -0.55
CA VAL A 55 -12.68 -0.75 -0.80
C VAL A 55 -12.28 0.48 -1.60
N SER A 56 -11.13 1.05 -1.30
CA SER A 56 -10.59 2.21 -2.00
C SER A 56 -9.70 1.76 -3.15
N GLY A 57 -10.19 1.90 -4.38
CA GLY A 57 -9.49 1.42 -5.57
C GLY A 57 -9.71 -0.07 -5.86
N ASP A 58 -8.88 -0.61 -6.73
CA ASP A 58 -8.97 -1.98 -7.26
C ASP A 58 -7.75 -2.85 -6.91
N GLU A 59 -7.00 -2.49 -5.87
CA GLU A 59 -5.84 -3.27 -5.45
C GLU A 59 -6.25 -4.69 -5.07
N PRO A 60 -5.57 -5.74 -5.60
CA PRO A 60 -5.99 -7.14 -5.42
C PRO A 60 -6.12 -7.57 -3.96
N PHE A 61 -5.26 -7.05 -3.07
CA PHE A 61 -5.30 -7.42 -1.66
C PHE A 61 -6.58 -6.96 -0.95
N LEU A 62 -7.20 -5.86 -1.38
CA LEU A 62 -8.44 -5.35 -0.79
C LEU A 62 -9.59 -6.35 -0.99
N THR A 63 -9.70 -6.91 -2.19
CA THR A 63 -10.69 -7.95 -2.50
C THR A 63 -10.34 -9.25 -1.80
N ALA A 64 -9.07 -9.66 -1.81
CA ALA A 64 -8.61 -10.88 -1.16
C ALA A 64 -8.85 -10.86 0.36
N ALA A 65 -8.73 -9.70 1.01
CA ALA A 65 -9.08 -9.55 2.43
C ALA A 65 -10.57 -9.82 2.68
N CYS A 66 -11.44 -9.34 1.79
CA CYS A 66 -12.90 -9.59 1.88
C CYS A 66 -13.21 -11.07 1.75
N GLU A 67 -12.62 -11.75 0.77
CA GLU A 67 -12.79 -13.20 0.57
C GLU A 67 -12.27 -14.01 1.77
N LYS A 68 -11.12 -13.61 2.32
CA LYS A 68 -10.54 -14.28 3.49
C LYS A 68 -11.38 -14.11 4.75
N PHE A 69 -11.94 -12.93 4.96
CA PHE A 69 -12.87 -12.70 6.07
C PHE A 69 -14.10 -13.59 5.98
N GLU A 70 -14.70 -13.69 4.79
CA GLU A 70 -15.84 -14.58 4.54
C GLU A 70 -15.47 -16.05 4.82
N GLU A 71 -14.30 -16.51 4.34
CA GLU A 71 -13.80 -17.87 4.60
C GLU A 71 -13.61 -18.16 6.08
N LEU A 72 -13.00 -17.24 6.82
CA LEU A 72 -12.66 -17.45 8.25
C LEU A 72 -13.88 -17.45 9.16
N PHE A 73 -14.82 -16.56 8.90
CA PHE A 73 -15.92 -16.30 9.84
C PHE A 73 -17.27 -16.81 9.38
N GLY A 74 -17.41 -17.16 8.08
CA GLY A 74 -18.69 -17.61 7.53
C GLY A 74 -19.73 -16.49 7.42
N ILE A 75 -19.26 -15.25 7.31
CA ILE A 75 -20.08 -14.03 7.19
C ILE A 75 -20.00 -13.59 5.73
N SER A 76 -21.17 -13.43 5.06
CA SER A 76 -21.20 -13.06 3.65
C SER A 76 -20.73 -11.62 3.43
N VAL A 77 -19.75 -11.41 2.57
CA VAL A 77 -19.14 -10.10 2.29
C VAL A 77 -19.62 -9.57 0.95
N THR A 78 -20.15 -8.33 0.97
CA THR A 78 -20.45 -7.57 -0.25
C THR A 78 -19.39 -6.50 -0.42
N VAL A 79 -18.64 -6.56 -1.52
CA VAL A 79 -17.61 -5.56 -1.85
C VAL A 79 -18.24 -4.44 -2.68
N ARG A 80 -17.93 -3.20 -2.31
CA ARG A 80 -18.18 -1.99 -3.11
C ARG A 80 -16.83 -1.34 -3.36
N THR A 81 -16.63 -0.75 -4.53
CA THR A 81 -15.40 -0.02 -4.86
C THR A 81 -15.70 1.47 -4.90
N ALA A 82 -14.86 2.26 -4.25
CA ALA A 82 -14.82 3.71 -4.39
C ALA A 82 -13.56 4.11 -5.15
N GLU A 83 -13.62 5.24 -5.85
CA GLU A 83 -12.40 5.85 -6.40
C GLU A 83 -11.46 6.21 -5.23
N PRO A 84 -10.13 6.06 -5.41
CA PRO A 84 -9.17 6.26 -4.33
C PRO A 84 -9.26 7.63 -3.63
N ASP A 85 -9.55 8.67 -4.40
CA ASP A 85 -9.59 10.06 -3.92
C ASP A 85 -11.01 10.55 -3.60
N ALA A 86 -12.01 9.66 -3.59
CA ALA A 86 -13.39 10.02 -3.35
C ALA A 86 -13.84 9.61 -1.95
N LEU A 87 -14.56 10.52 -1.27
CA LEU A 87 -15.25 10.17 -0.04
C LEU A 87 -16.29 9.07 -0.33
N PRO A 88 -16.20 7.91 0.31
CA PRO A 88 -17.12 6.83 0.07
C PRO A 88 -18.53 7.19 0.57
N ASN A 89 -19.55 6.72 -0.15
CA ASN A 89 -20.92 6.81 0.32
C ASN A 89 -21.16 5.74 1.39
N GLY A 90 -21.27 6.16 2.66
CA GLY A 90 -21.51 5.27 3.79
C GLY A 90 -22.90 4.63 3.81
N SER A 91 -23.86 5.08 3.01
CA SER A 91 -25.24 4.56 3.06
C SER A 91 -25.31 3.06 2.75
N GLY A 92 -25.71 2.27 3.75
CA GLY A 92 -25.78 0.81 3.65
C GLY A 92 -24.43 0.11 3.50
N THR A 93 -23.34 0.77 3.93
CA THR A 93 -21.97 0.27 3.98
C THR A 93 -21.56 0.16 5.45
N ASP A 94 -20.84 -0.90 5.81
CA ASP A 94 -20.38 -1.12 7.17
C ASP A 94 -18.97 -0.58 7.38
N VAL A 95 -18.07 -0.87 6.46
CA VAL A 95 -16.64 -0.61 6.60
C VAL A 95 -16.07 0.13 5.40
N TRP A 96 -15.15 1.04 5.64
CA TRP A 96 -14.22 1.55 4.64
C TRP A 96 -12.84 0.92 4.84
N TYR A 97 -12.24 0.39 3.77
CA TYR A 97 -10.99 -0.35 3.80
C TYR A 97 -10.04 0.09 2.69
N GLY A 98 -8.81 0.42 3.06
CA GLY A 98 -7.78 0.87 2.14
C GLY A 98 -7.86 2.36 1.78
N GLY A 99 -8.73 3.14 2.45
CA GLY A 99 -8.87 4.56 2.18
C GLY A 99 -7.69 5.39 2.66
N ASP A 100 -7.49 6.54 2.01
CA ASP A 100 -6.51 7.54 2.42
C ASP A 100 -6.83 8.14 3.80
N GLU A 101 -5.82 8.44 4.59
CA GLU A 101 -5.97 8.95 5.96
C GLU A 101 -6.64 10.33 5.99
N ALA A 102 -6.34 11.22 5.04
CA ALA A 102 -6.94 12.54 5.01
C ALA A 102 -8.47 12.48 4.80
N LEU A 103 -8.93 11.57 3.94
CA LEU A 103 -10.36 11.33 3.73
C LEU A 103 -11.00 10.69 4.97
N CYS A 104 -10.29 9.77 5.63
CA CYS A 104 -10.76 9.13 6.85
C CYS A 104 -10.92 10.14 7.99
N ARG A 105 -9.95 11.03 8.14
CA ARG A 105 -10.00 12.13 9.10
C ARG A 105 -11.17 13.09 8.82
N ALA A 106 -11.41 13.44 7.56
CA ALA A 106 -12.56 14.28 7.20
C ALA A 106 -13.90 13.62 7.55
N LEU A 107 -14.02 12.30 7.38
CA LEU A 107 -15.19 11.54 7.83
C LEU A 107 -15.31 11.54 9.37
N SER A 108 -14.21 11.33 10.10
CA SER A 108 -14.15 11.39 11.55
C SER A 108 -14.64 12.75 12.08
N GLU A 109 -14.06 13.85 11.57
CA GLU A 109 -14.43 15.22 11.94
C GLU A 109 -15.90 15.54 11.68
N SER A 110 -16.50 14.96 10.65
CA SER A 110 -17.93 15.10 10.34
C SER A 110 -18.84 14.19 11.17
N GLY A 111 -18.29 13.31 12.01
CA GLY A 111 -19.04 12.30 12.76
C GLY A 111 -19.55 11.16 11.89
N GLY A 112 -18.94 10.94 10.74
CA GLY A 112 -19.30 9.88 9.79
C GLY A 112 -18.77 8.50 10.15
N LEU A 113 -17.94 8.39 11.20
CA LEU A 113 -17.33 7.14 11.64
C LEU A 113 -17.82 6.72 13.04
N MET A 114 -17.77 5.43 13.30
CA MET A 114 -18.10 4.83 14.60
C MET A 114 -16.83 4.65 15.41
N ALA A 115 -16.81 5.13 16.65
CA ALA A 115 -15.73 4.86 17.58
C ALA A 115 -15.55 3.35 17.80
N CYS A 116 -14.36 2.84 17.51
CA CYS A 116 -13.99 1.45 17.67
C CYS A 116 -12.48 1.33 17.80
N THR A 117 -12.03 0.91 18.98
CA THR A 117 -10.62 0.58 19.22
C THR A 117 -10.48 -0.93 19.31
N PRO A 118 -10.06 -1.63 18.24
CA PRO A 118 -9.87 -3.07 18.27
C PRO A 118 -8.71 -3.47 19.20
N GLU A 119 -8.74 -4.66 19.78
CA GLU A 119 -7.65 -5.18 20.62
C GLU A 119 -6.36 -5.32 19.80
N ALA A 120 -6.50 -5.69 18.52
CA ALA A 120 -5.39 -5.81 17.59
C ALA A 120 -4.62 -4.49 17.38
N ALA A 121 -5.23 -3.32 17.62
CA ALA A 121 -4.54 -2.03 17.55
C ALA A 121 -3.39 -1.89 18.57
N SER A 122 -3.39 -2.69 19.64
CA SER A 122 -2.28 -2.73 20.58
C SER A 122 -0.97 -3.25 20.00
N ALA A 123 -1.02 -3.91 18.85
CA ALA A 123 0.14 -4.42 18.12
C ALA A 123 0.66 -3.44 17.03
N LEU A 124 0.07 -2.25 16.89
CA LEU A 124 0.55 -1.23 15.98
C LEU A 124 1.96 -0.78 16.35
N ILE A 125 2.86 -0.73 15.37
CA ILE A 125 4.26 -0.31 15.56
C ILE A 125 4.32 1.11 16.11
N ASP A 126 3.45 2.00 15.60
CA ASP A 126 3.27 3.34 16.12
C ASP A 126 1.89 3.47 16.74
N PRO A 127 1.78 3.77 18.06
CA PRO A 127 0.50 4.04 18.68
C PRO A 127 -0.29 5.18 18.03
N GLY A 128 0.37 6.11 17.33
CA GLY A 128 -0.25 7.18 16.56
C GLY A 128 -1.07 6.69 15.36
N TYR A 129 -0.90 5.44 14.94
CA TYR A 129 -1.70 4.82 13.88
C TYR A 129 -3.05 4.26 14.35
N GLY A 130 -3.29 4.22 15.65
CA GLY A 130 -4.57 3.86 16.24
C GLY A 130 -5.34 5.12 16.67
N HIS A 131 -6.38 5.45 15.94
CA HIS A 131 -7.30 6.53 16.29
C HIS A 131 -8.55 5.97 16.98
N GLU A 132 -9.38 6.84 17.56
CA GLU A 132 -10.60 6.40 18.28
C GLU A 132 -11.60 5.71 17.34
N ASP A 133 -11.65 6.08 16.06
CA ASP A 133 -12.66 5.68 15.08
C ASP A 133 -12.10 5.13 13.76
N TYR A 134 -10.79 5.11 13.58
CA TYR A 134 -10.12 4.43 12.47
C TYR A 134 -8.71 3.95 12.85
N CYS A 135 -8.17 3.03 12.08
CA CYS A 135 -6.80 2.57 12.24
C CYS A 135 -6.06 2.58 10.92
N VAL A 136 -4.77 2.87 10.97
CA VAL A 136 -3.87 2.71 9.82
C VAL A 136 -3.52 1.23 9.65
N ILE A 137 -3.65 0.73 8.43
CA ILE A 137 -3.38 -0.68 8.06
C ILE A 137 -2.08 -0.85 7.29
N SER A 138 -1.62 0.19 6.60
CA SER A 138 -0.38 0.16 5.84
C SER A 138 0.20 1.55 5.68
N ALA A 139 1.52 1.63 5.50
CA ALA A 139 2.24 2.85 5.19
C ALA A 139 3.16 2.65 3.99
N ASP A 140 3.44 3.72 3.27
CA ASP A 140 4.39 3.75 2.16
C ASP A 140 5.13 5.09 2.15
N ALA A 141 6.31 5.12 1.59
CA ALA A 141 7.16 6.30 1.52
C ALA A 141 7.58 6.60 0.10
N LEU A 142 7.55 7.87 -0.27
CA LEU A 142 8.18 8.34 -1.49
C LEU A 142 9.68 8.54 -1.21
N GLY A 143 10.52 7.70 -1.80
CA GLY A 143 11.93 7.66 -1.47
C GLY A 143 12.85 7.36 -2.65
N ILE A 144 14.08 7.01 -2.32
CA ILE A 144 15.13 6.71 -3.30
C ILE A 144 15.24 5.20 -3.48
N MET A 145 15.17 4.75 -4.71
CA MET A 145 15.41 3.37 -5.13
C MET A 145 16.59 3.35 -6.09
N VAL A 146 17.45 2.34 -6.00
CA VAL A 146 18.61 2.22 -6.89
C VAL A 146 18.83 0.80 -7.39
N ASN A 147 19.44 0.66 -8.56
CA ASN A 147 20.05 -0.59 -8.96
C ASN A 147 21.52 -0.61 -8.44
N SER A 148 21.74 -1.29 -7.32
CA SER A 148 23.05 -1.35 -6.65
C SER A 148 24.14 -2.03 -7.47
N ASP A 149 23.75 -2.98 -8.35
CA ASP A 149 24.71 -3.65 -9.24
C ASP A 149 25.20 -2.72 -10.33
N VAL A 150 24.31 -1.86 -10.88
CA VAL A 150 24.70 -0.85 -11.87
C VAL A 150 25.60 0.19 -11.24
N LEU A 151 25.22 0.75 -10.08
CA LEU A 151 26.06 1.71 -9.35
C LEU A 151 27.44 1.14 -9.02
N THR A 152 27.50 -0.11 -8.56
CA THR A 152 28.76 -0.80 -8.26
C THR A 152 29.64 -0.93 -9.51
N ARG A 153 29.07 -1.32 -10.66
CA ARG A 153 29.81 -1.40 -11.93
C ARG A 153 30.33 -0.04 -12.40
N MET A 154 29.58 1.03 -12.12
CA MET A 154 29.99 2.40 -12.42
C MET A 154 31.01 2.95 -11.42
N GLY A 155 31.19 2.31 -10.28
CA GLY A 155 32.05 2.78 -9.20
C GLY A 155 31.49 4.00 -8.46
N ILE A 156 30.16 4.13 -8.42
CA ILE A 156 29.43 5.26 -7.83
C ILE A 156 28.73 4.78 -6.56
N SER A 157 28.81 5.58 -5.49
CA SER A 157 28.04 5.36 -4.27
C SER A 157 26.56 5.70 -4.52
N ALA A 158 25.66 5.08 -3.78
CA ALA A 158 24.25 5.42 -3.83
C ALA A 158 23.99 6.76 -3.10
N PRO A 159 23.12 7.66 -3.65
CA PRO A 159 22.70 8.88 -2.94
C PRO A 159 21.90 8.51 -1.69
N ARG A 160 22.06 9.25 -0.60
CA ARG A 160 21.38 8.98 0.68
C ARG A 160 20.43 10.09 1.11
N THR A 161 20.58 11.26 0.56
CA THR A 161 19.80 12.46 0.85
C THR A 161 19.27 13.07 -0.45
N TRP A 162 18.32 13.98 -0.33
CA TRP A 162 17.86 14.75 -1.49
C TRP A 162 18.96 15.63 -2.06
N ASP A 163 19.82 16.21 -1.19
CA ASP A 163 20.97 17.02 -1.61
C ASP A 163 22.00 16.21 -2.41
N ASP A 164 22.22 14.93 -2.04
CA ASP A 164 23.18 14.08 -2.77
C ASP A 164 22.82 13.96 -4.26
N LEU A 165 21.50 14.02 -4.59
CA LEU A 165 21.05 13.91 -5.99
C LEU A 165 21.56 15.05 -6.88
N LEU A 166 22.03 16.16 -6.30
CA LEU A 166 22.64 17.28 -7.04
C LEU A 166 24.10 17.04 -7.39
N GLU A 167 24.73 15.99 -6.84
CA GLU A 167 26.15 15.73 -7.13
C GLU A 167 26.36 15.39 -8.62
N PRO A 168 27.40 15.94 -9.27
CA PRO A 168 27.64 15.74 -10.71
C PRO A 168 27.80 14.28 -11.13
N VAL A 169 28.09 13.38 -10.19
CA VAL A 169 28.22 11.95 -10.46
C VAL A 169 26.90 11.28 -10.85
N TYR A 170 25.76 11.88 -10.47
CA TYR A 170 24.43 11.37 -10.78
C TYR A 170 23.79 11.97 -12.04
N ARG A 171 24.54 12.77 -12.80
CA ARG A 171 24.05 13.40 -14.04
C ARG A 171 23.38 12.38 -14.96
N GLU A 172 22.12 12.65 -15.32
CA GLU A 172 21.31 11.82 -16.21
C GLU A 172 21.15 10.35 -15.75
N LEU A 173 21.11 10.11 -14.43
CA LEU A 173 20.91 8.79 -13.85
C LEU A 173 19.59 8.65 -13.08
N VAL A 174 18.89 9.76 -12.81
CA VAL A 174 17.67 9.78 -11.98
C VAL A 174 16.43 9.70 -12.87
N TRP A 175 15.49 8.85 -12.48
CA TRP A 175 14.13 8.85 -13.00
C TRP A 175 13.22 9.41 -11.91
N LEU A 176 12.47 10.47 -12.22
CA LEU A 176 11.67 11.23 -11.28
C LEU A 176 10.19 11.22 -11.70
N PRO A 177 9.21 11.17 -10.79
CA PRO A 177 7.81 11.37 -11.16
C PRO A 177 7.61 12.72 -11.85
N ALA A 178 6.87 12.74 -12.96
CA ALA A 178 6.56 13.96 -13.69
C ALA A 178 5.72 14.91 -12.81
N TYR A 179 6.00 16.19 -12.88
CA TYR A 179 5.42 17.20 -11.97
C TYR A 179 3.90 17.37 -12.11
N ASP A 180 3.29 16.86 -13.18
CA ASP A 180 1.84 16.83 -13.41
C ASP A 180 1.16 15.55 -12.88
N THR A 181 1.93 14.62 -12.30
CA THR A 181 1.39 13.45 -11.60
C THR A 181 1.18 13.72 -10.11
N ALA A 182 0.36 12.92 -9.45
CA ALA A 182 0.14 13.02 -8.00
C ALA A 182 1.44 12.86 -7.21
N GLU A 183 2.28 11.89 -7.60
CA GLU A 183 3.58 11.63 -6.98
C GLU A 183 4.57 12.78 -7.22
N GLY A 184 4.59 13.33 -8.43
CA GLY A 184 5.46 14.46 -8.76
C GLY A 184 5.08 15.71 -8.00
N ARG A 185 3.78 16.01 -7.89
CA ARG A 185 3.27 17.12 -7.07
C ARG A 185 3.60 16.94 -5.60
N LEU A 186 3.43 15.71 -5.08
CA LEU A 186 3.80 15.40 -3.70
C LEU A 186 5.31 15.60 -3.48
N PHE A 187 6.14 15.19 -4.43
CA PHE A 187 7.58 15.44 -4.37
C PHE A 187 7.89 16.93 -4.35
N VAL A 188 7.28 17.75 -5.21
CA VAL A 188 7.45 19.21 -5.21
C VAL A 188 7.04 19.80 -3.86
N ARG A 189 5.88 19.42 -3.29
CA ARG A 189 5.44 19.88 -1.96
C ARG A 189 6.46 19.54 -0.88
N ALA A 190 7.02 18.34 -0.92
CA ALA A 190 8.06 17.95 0.03
C ALA A 190 9.31 18.80 -0.10
N MET A 191 9.72 19.11 -1.32
CA MET A 191 10.89 19.98 -1.58
C MET A 191 10.61 21.43 -1.17
N MET A 192 9.40 21.94 -1.39
CA MET A 192 8.98 23.25 -0.90
C MET A 192 9.08 23.37 0.62
N GLU A 193 8.73 22.31 1.33
CA GLU A 193 8.83 22.31 2.78
C GLU A 193 10.27 22.17 3.27
N TYR A 194 11.05 21.30 2.62
CA TYR A 194 12.42 21.02 3.02
C TYR A 194 13.36 22.20 2.68
N PHE A 195 13.25 22.76 1.47
CA PHE A 195 14.13 23.81 0.98
C PHE A 195 13.52 25.25 1.11
N GLY A 196 12.23 25.36 1.44
CA GLY A 196 11.56 26.66 1.55
C GLY A 196 11.62 27.46 0.25
N ASP A 197 12.11 28.69 0.33
CA ASP A 197 12.22 29.63 -0.80
C ASP A 197 13.22 29.13 -1.89
N ASP A 198 14.13 28.22 -1.53
CA ASP A 198 15.13 27.65 -2.45
C ASP A 198 14.63 26.40 -3.23
N ALA A 199 13.37 25.99 -3.04
CA ALA A 199 12.81 24.78 -3.64
C ALA A 199 12.86 24.81 -5.19
N ALA A 200 12.50 25.93 -5.81
CA ALA A 200 12.55 26.06 -7.27
C ALA A 200 14.00 25.95 -7.80
N ASP A 201 14.96 26.53 -7.08
CA ASP A 201 16.38 26.45 -7.42
C ASP A 201 16.91 25.00 -7.27
N TYR A 202 16.51 24.31 -6.20
CA TYR A 202 16.84 22.90 -6.01
C TYR A 202 16.29 22.02 -7.16
N LEU A 203 14.99 22.14 -7.49
CA LEU A 203 14.35 21.37 -8.55
C LEU A 203 14.97 21.66 -9.94
N THR A 204 15.33 22.91 -10.18
CA THR A 204 16.02 23.32 -11.41
C THR A 204 17.42 22.66 -11.51
N GLN A 205 18.16 22.64 -10.42
CA GLN A 205 19.47 21.96 -10.36
C GLN A 205 19.34 20.44 -10.49
N LEU A 206 18.31 19.85 -9.84
CA LEU A 206 18.03 18.42 -9.89
C LEU A 206 17.79 17.94 -11.32
N ASP A 207 17.22 18.77 -12.21
CA ASP A 207 16.98 18.41 -13.62
C ASP A 207 18.27 17.93 -14.33
N THR A 208 19.45 18.43 -13.94
CA THR A 208 20.72 17.95 -14.49
C THR A 208 21.01 16.50 -14.18
N SER A 209 20.47 15.96 -13.12
CA SER A 209 20.57 14.56 -12.71
C SER A 209 19.44 13.70 -13.28
N VAL A 210 18.32 14.32 -13.70
CA VAL A 210 17.17 13.62 -14.23
C VAL A 210 17.37 13.22 -15.68
N GLN A 211 17.29 11.93 -15.94
CA GLN A 211 17.25 11.36 -17.28
C GLN A 211 15.84 11.38 -17.86
N PHE A 212 14.86 10.91 -17.07
CA PHE A 212 13.46 10.80 -17.50
C PHE A 212 12.51 11.17 -16.35
N TYR A 213 11.38 11.76 -16.76
CA TYR A 213 10.22 11.99 -15.89
C TYR A 213 9.16 10.95 -16.19
N THR A 214 8.66 10.27 -15.16
CA THR A 214 7.74 9.12 -15.29
C THR A 214 6.31 9.49 -14.97
N THR A 215 5.35 8.95 -15.74
CA THR A 215 3.92 9.13 -15.49
C THR A 215 3.27 7.93 -14.81
N GLY A 216 3.89 6.75 -14.91
CA GLY A 216 3.41 5.55 -14.23
C GLY A 216 4.05 5.42 -12.84
N THR A 217 3.23 5.13 -11.84
CA THR A 217 3.64 5.01 -10.43
C THR A 217 4.76 3.99 -10.19
N ASP A 218 4.84 2.93 -11.00
CA ASP A 218 5.81 1.84 -10.87
C ASP A 218 6.86 1.79 -11.99
N THR A 219 6.85 2.75 -12.90
CA THR A 219 7.72 2.76 -14.11
C THR A 219 9.20 2.74 -13.72
N ALA A 220 9.64 3.64 -12.83
CA ALA A 220 11.04 3.67 -12.38
C ALA A 220 11.45 2.35 -11.71
N ALA A 221 10.60 1.77 -10.85
CA ALA A 221 10.86 0.52 -10.15
C ALA A 221 11.01 -0.67 -11.10
N LYS A 222 10.14 -0.78 -12.12
CA LYS A 222 10.23 -1.81 -13.15
C LYS A 222 11.54 -1.69 -13.93
N CYS A 223 11.92 -0.49 -14.33
CA CYS A 223 13.15 -0.23 -15.08
C CYS A 223 14.43 -0.38 -14.23
N LEU A 224 14.35 -0.20 -12.92
CA LEU A 224 15.43 -0.58 -11.99
C LEU A 224 15.73 -2.08 -12.07
N SER A 225 14.71 -2.93 -12.15
CA SER A 225 14.89 -4.38 -12.20
C SER A 225 15.63 -4.85 -13.46
N THR A 226 15.50 -4.14 -14.57
CA THR A 226 16.19 -4.42 -15.84
C THR A 226 17.53 -3.71 -15.95
N GLY A 227 17.81 -2.72 -15.12
CA GLY A 227 19.00 -1.88 -15.16
C GLY A 227 18.93 -0.73 -16.18
N GLU A 228 17.77 -0.45 -16.75
CA GLU A 228 17.51 0.71 -17.60
C GLU A 228 17.44 2.00 -16.76
N CYS A 229 16.82 1.93 -15.59
CA CYS A 229 16.88 2.96 -14.56
C CYS A 229 18.02 2.66 -13.58
N VAL A 230 18.75 3.65 -13.17
CA VAL A 230 19.85 3.51 -12.19
C VAL A 230 19.42 3.98 -10.82
N ILE A 231 18.76 5.14 -10.76
CA ILE A 231 18.21 5.76 -9.56
C ILE A 231 16.76 6.14 -9.88
N GLY A 232 15.82 5.64 -9.12
CA GLY A 232 14.40 5.98 -9.24
C GLY A 232 13.89 6.68 -7.99
N ILE A 233 13.10 7.71 -8.17
CA ILE A 233 12.30 8.31 -7.10
C ILE A 233 10.86 7.82 -7.28
N GLY A 234 10.25 7.37 -6.20
CA GLY A 234 8.89 6.84 -6.24
C GLY A 234 8.51 6.16 -4.94
N TRP A 235 7.32 5.57 -4.94
CA TRP A 235 6.86 4.78 -3.80
C TRP A 235 7.73 3.56 -3.58
N LEU A 236 8.30 3.42 -2.40
CA LEU A 236 9.23 2.33 -2.09
C LEU A 236 8.57 0.94 -2.18
N SER A 237 7.26 0.86 -1.96
CA SER A 237 6.48 -0.36 -2.18
C SER A 237 6.58 -0.89 -3.61
N THR A 238 6.67 0.02 -4.61
CA THR A 238 6.84 -0.38 -6.02
C THR A 238 8.21 -1.02 -6.27
N GLY A 239 9.26 -0.52 -5.61
CA GLY A 239 10.60 -1.11 -5.62
C GLY A 239 10.62 -2.51 -5.01
N LEU A 240 9.93 -2.70 -3.89
CA LEU A 240 9.81 -4.01 -3.25
C LEU A 240 9.05 -5.00 -4.15
N THR A 241 7.97 -4.54 -4.79
CA THR A 241 7.23 -5.35 -5.79
C THR A 241 8.13 -5.74 -6.96
N ALA A 242 8.90 -4.80 -7.51
CA ALA A 242 9.83 -5.07 -8.60
C ALA A 242 10.94 -6.06 -8.17
N GLN A 243 11.46 -5.94 -6.95
CA GLN A 243 12.43 -6.87 -6.37
C GLN A 243 11.84 -8.29 -6.28
N ARG A 244 10.63 -8.45 -5.73
CA ARG A 244 9.94 -9.74 -5.62
C ARG A 244 9.66 -10.36 -6.99
N ASN A 245 9.10 -9.59 -7.93
CA ASN A 245 8.73 -10.06 -9.25
C ASN A 245 9.93 -10.46 -10.11
N SER A 246 11.04 -9.74 -10.00
CA SER A 246 12.28 -10.05 -10.74
C SER A 246 13.16 -11.09 -10.06
N GLY A 247 12.95 -11.35 -8.77
CA GLY A 247 13.85 -12.15 -7.94
C GLY A 247 15.24 -11.51 -7.76
N SER A 248 15.37 -10.22 -8.07
CA SER A 248 16.63 -9.49 -8.06
C SER A 248 16.89 -8.85 -6.69
N SER A 249 18.01 -9.14 -6.07
CA SER A 249 18.49 -8.43 -4.88
C SER A 249 19.26 -7.14 -5.23
N ALA A 250 19.31 -6.76 -6.50
CA ALA A 250 20.04 -5.57 -6.95
C ALA A 250 19.33 -4.26 -6.62
N ILE A 251 18.01 -4.30 -6.41
CA ILE A 251 17.26 -3.10 -6.02
C ILE A 251 17.46 -2.86 -4.54
N ALA A 252 18.06 -1.71 -4.20
CA ALA A 252 18.11 -1.21 -2.83
C ALA A 252 17.26 0.05 -2.73
N MET A 253 16.64 0.30 -1.58
CA MET A 253 15.72 1.41 -1.39
C MET A 253 15.81 1.95 0.02
N TRP A 254 15.54 3.25 0.20
CA TRP A 254 15.48 3.92 1.49
C TRP A 254 14.72 5.25 1.39
N ALA A 255 14.28 5.69 2.55
CA ALA A 255 13.72 7.02 2.74
C ALA A 255 14.81 7.95 3.29
N PRO A 256 15.00 9.16 2.77
CA PRO A 256 15.93 10.16 3.31
C PRO A 256 15.48 10.70 4.67
N ALA A 257 15.66 9.92 5.72
CA ALA A 257 15.03 10.10 7.03
C ALA A 257 15.32 11.43 7.74
N ALA A 258 16.51 12.01 7.49
CA ALA A 258 16.89 13.27 8.13
C ALA A 258 16.10 14.51 7.64
N GLU A 259 15.38 14.38 6.54
CA GLU A 259 14.79 15.48 5.78
C GLU A 259 13.26 15.46 5.79
N GLY A 260 12.69 14.48 6.48
CA GLY A 260 11.27 14.17 6.38
C GLY A 260 10.95 13.45 5.05
N VAL A 261 10.09 12.47 5.13
CA VAL A 261 9.77 11.59 4.00
C VAL A 261 8.32 11.74 3.66
N PRO A 262 7.97 12.16 2.43
CA PRO A 262 6.59 12.11 1.99
C PRO A 262 6.06 10.70 2.11
N GLY A 263 4.97 10.55 2.86
CA GLY A 263 4.35 9.27 3.13
C GLY A 263 2.89 9.27 2.74
N ARG A 264 2.37 8.06 2.58
CA ARG A 264 0.94 7.80 2.52
C ARG A 264 0.61 6.63 3.42
N VAL A 265 -0.59 6.63 3.97
CA VAL A 265 -1.12 5.51 4.74
C VAL A 265 -2.49 5.12 4.21
N GLN A 266 -2.83 3.85 4.38
CA GLN A 266 -4.19 3.36 4.17
C GLN A 266 -4.82 3.04 5.50
N THR A 267 -6.13 3.20 5.57
CA THR A 267 -6.88 3.08 6.80
C THR A 267 -8.00 2.04 6.70
N THR A 268 -8.50 1.63 7.85
CA THR A 268 -9.76 0.91 8.00
C THR A 268 -10.62 1.62 9.03
N ALA A 269 -11.91 1.78 8.73
CA ALA A 269 -12.87 2.49 9.58
C ALA A 269 -14.26 1.86 9.48
N ILE A 270 -15.11 2.09 10.49
CA ILE A 270 -16.50 1.68 10.50
C ILE A 270 -17.37 2.93 10.29
N PHE A 271 -18.31 2.89 9.35
CA PHE A 271 -19.26 3.99 9.18
C PHE A 271 -20.19 4.12 10.39
N ALA A 272 -20.54 5.36 10.77
CA ALA A 272 -21.39 5.64 11.93
C ALA A 272 -22.74 4.92 11.88
N ASP A 273 -23.31 4.79 10.68
CA ASP A 273 -24.62 4.16 10.43
C ASP A 273 -24.48 2.72 9.91
N ALA A 274 -23.36 2.02 10.23
CA ALA A 274 -23.11 0.66 9.80
C ALA A 274 -24.29 -0.27 10.12
N PRO A 275 -24.90 -0.92 9.11
CA PRO A 275 -26.03 -1.83 9.33
C PRO A 275 -25.68 -3.08 10.15
N HIS A 276 -24.40 -3.50 10.12
CA HIS A 276 -23.91 -4.72 10.75
C HIS A 276 -22.71 -4.42 11.66
N PRO A 277 -22.92 -3.71 12.80
CA PRO A 277 -21.84 -3.16 13.61
C PRO A 277 -20.97 -4.24 14.29
N ASN A 278 -21.51 -5.44 14.57
CA ASN A 278 -20.71 -6.51 15.16
C ASN A 278 -19.78 -7.16 14.13
N ALA A 279 -20.26 -7.37 12.91
CA ALA A 279 -19.42 -7.83 11.80
C ALA A 279 -18.36 -6.78 11.43
N ALA A 280 -18.70 -5.49 11.45
CA ALA A 280 -17.77 -4.41 11.23
C ALA A 280 -16.66 -4.32 12.29
N LYS A 281 -16.99 -4.49 13.55
CA LYS A 281 -15.98 -4.54 14.63
C LYS A 281 -15.07 -5.76 14.50
N LEU A 282 -15.63 -6.93 14.15
CA LEU A 282 -14.82 -8.13 13.88
C LEU A 282 -13.89 -7.92 12.67
N TRP A 283 -14.35 -7.16 11.67
CA TRP A 283 -13.50 -6.76 10.55
C TRP A 283 -12.28 -5.96 11.01
N GLN A 284 -12.42 -5.02 11.96
CA GLN A 284 -11.28 -4.24 12.45
C GLN A 284 -10.21 -5.14 13.09
N GLU A 285 -10.62 -6.14 13.88
CA GLU A 285 -9.71 -7.13 14.45
C GLU A 285 -9.00 -7.96 13.37
N PHE A 286 -9.74 -8.35 12.32
CA PHE A 286 -9.19 -9.09 11.19
C PHE A 286 -8.22 -8.24 10.37
N ALA A 287 -8.60 -7.00 10.01
CA ALA A 287 -7.81 -6.12 9.17
C ALA A 287 -6.42 -5.79 9.75
N LEU A 288 -6.32 -5.81 11.09
CA LEU A 288 -5.07 -5.61 11.84
C LEU A 288 -4.39 -6.93 12.25
N SER A 289 -4.86 -8.08 11.75
CA SER A 289 -4.32 -9.39 12.12
C SER A 289 -3.16 -9.84 11.22
N PRO A 290 -2.30 -10.75 11.72
CA PRO A 290 -1.25 -11.39 10.90
C PRO A 290 -1.79 -12.00 9.62
N GLN A 291 -2.97 -12.64 9.69
CA GLN A 291 -3.56 -13.30 8.53
C GLN A 291 -3.90 -12.32 7.41
N CYS A 292 -4.36 -11.11 7.77
CA CYS A 292 -4.62 -10.07 6.79
C CYS A 292 -3.30 -9.50 6.22
N MET A 293 -2.27 -9.38 7.06
CA MET A 293 -0.95 -8.89 6.65
C MET A 293 -0.24 -9.85 5.68
N GLU A 294 -0.23 -11.16 5.99
CA GLU A 294 0.30 -12.18 5.07
C GLU A 294 -0.43 -12.16 3.74
N LEU A 295 -1.74 -11.99 3.76
CA LEU A 295 -2.55 -11.89 2.56
C LEU A 295 -2.22 -10.65 1.72
N MET A 296 -1.92 -9.52 2.35
CA MET A 296 -1.45 -8.33 1.64
C MET A 296 -0.16 -8.62 0.88
N GLU A 297 0.80 -9.31 1.49
CA GLU A 297 2.05 -9.70 0.84
C GLU A 297 1.84 -10.68 -0.30
N ASP A 298 1.01 -11.71 -0.10
CA ASP A 298 0.72 -12.75 -1.08
C ASP A 298 0.01 -12.18 -2.34
N ASN A 299 -0.74 -11.10 -2.19
CA ASN A 299 -1.44 -10.43 -3.28
C ASN A 299 -0.65 -9.23 -3.86
N GLY A 300 0.66 -9.18 -3.61
CA GLY A 300 1.54 -8.19 -4.20
C GLY A 300 1.40 -6.79 -3.62
N CYS A 301 0.65 -6.63 -2.53
CA CYS A 301 0.68 -5.41 -1.76
C CYS A 301 2.04 -5.32 -1.07
N SER A 302 2.86 -4.44 -1.59
CA SER A 302 4.19 -4.19 -1.02
C SER A 302 4.19 -3.04 -0.04
N ARG A 303 3.00 -2.52 0.31
CA ARG A 303 2.88 -1.53 1.35
C ARG A 303 3.23 -2.18 2.68
N PHE A 304 3.95 -1.44 3.50
CA PHE A 304 4.46 -1.95 4.75
C PHE A 304 3.31 -2.05 5.75
N PRO A 305 3.01 -3.27 6.24
CA PRO A 305 2.09 -3.40 7.33
C PRO A 305 2.64 -2.61 8.53
N THR A 306 1.83 -1.71 9.07
CA THR A 306 2.20 -0.89 10.24
C THR A 306 2.07 -1.67 11.55
N VAL A 307 1.71 -2.96 11.48
CA VAL A 307 1.08 -3.65 12.59
C VAL A 307 2.04 -4.52 13.39
N TRP A 308 3.20 -4.92 12.84
CA TRP A 308 4.00 -5.97 13.51
C TRP A 308 5.41 -5.55 13.81
N ASP A 309 5.73 -5.61 15.11
CA ASP A 309 7.10 -5.67 15.57
C ASP A 309 7.70 -7.00 15.12
N GLY A 310 8.65 -6.96 14.18
CA GLY A 310 9.37 -8.14 13.67
C GLY A 310 9.00 -8.64 12.26
N GLN A 311 8.02 -8.07 11.56
CA GLN A 311 7.93 -8.23 10.12
C GLN A 311 9.07 -7.45 9.44
N GLU A 312 9.51 -7.92 8.26
CA GLU A 312 10.41 -7.14 7.42
C GLU A 312 9.71 -5.82 7.06
N THR A 313 9.85 -4.86 7.96
CA THR A 313 9.54 -3.47 7.65
C THR A 313 10.52 -3.00 6.58
N MET A 314 10.16 -1.93 5.91
CA MET A 314 11.02 -1.30 4.93
C MET A 314 12.44 -1.12 5.51
N PRO A 315 13.47 -1.64 4.86
CA PRO A 315 14.84 -1.35 5.29
C PRO A 315 15.04 0.17 5.36
N ASP A 316 15.59 0.64 6.45
CA ASP A 316 15.96 2.04 6.65
C ASP A 316 14.79 3.06 6.58
N MET A 317 13.58 2.69 6.99
CA MET A 317 12.49 3.63 7.22
C MET A 317 12.00 3.57 8.67
N ASP A 318 11.95 4.71 9.30
CA ASP A 318 11.27 4.90 10.59
C ASP A 318 9.84 5.44 10.30
N PRO A 319 8.77 4.68 10.60
CA PRO A 319 7.40 5.16 10.39
C PRO A 319 7.09 6.51 11.04
N ALA A 320 7.74 6.83 12.17
CA ALA A 320 7.60 8.11 12.85
C ALA A 320 8.15 9.31 12.05
N GLN A 321 8.92 9.04 10.99
CA GLN A 321 9.48 10.06 10.10
C GLN A 321 8.65 10.28 8.84
N LEU A 322 7.61 9.49 8.63
CA LEU A 322 6.68 9.71 7.54
C LEU A 322 5.93 11.02 7.76
N LYS A 323 5.94 11.84 6.73
CA LYS A 323 5.15 13.05 6.67
C LYS A 323 3.95 12.83 5.78
N LEU A 324 2.78 12.81 6.39
CA LEU A 324 1.52 12.70 5.69
C LEU A 324 1.08 14.10 5.25
N TYR A 325 0.73 14.22 3.99
CA TYR A 325 0.25 15.46 3.41
C TYR A 325 -1.26 15.35 3.22
N ASP A 326 -1.98 16.36 3.66
CA ASP A 326 -3.40 16.50 3.35
C ASP A 326 -3.60 16.65 1.83
N ALA A 327 -4.79 16.30 1.36
CA ALA A 327 -5.18 16.59 -0.02
C ALA A 327 -4.90 18.06 -0.34
N GLU A 328 -4.47 18.35 -1.56
CA GLU A 328 -4.19 19.72 -1.98
C GLU A 328 -5.46 20.57 -1.88
N THR A 329 -5.37 21.65 -1.14
CA THR A 329 -6.36 22.73 -1.19
C THR A 329 -6.12 23.58 -2.44
N GLU A 330 -7.08 24.43 -2.80
CA GLU A 330 -6.90 25.39 -3.91
C GLU A 330 -5.64 26.27 -3.70
N GLU A 331 -5.35 26.67 -2.45
CA GLU A 331 -4.18 27.48 -2.10
C GLU A 331 -2.88 26.69 -2.23
N THR A 332 -2.82 25.48 -1.69
CA THR A 332 -1.62 24.64 -1.76
C THR A 332 -1.35 24.17 -3.21
N SER A 333 -2.40 23.86 -3.96
CA SER A 333 -2.28 23.52 -5.37
C SER A 333 -1.71 24.69 -6.19
N ALA A 334 -2.20 25.90 -5.96
CA ALA A 334 -1.68 27.10 -6.64
C ALA A 334 -0.22 27.36 -6.30
N ALA A 335 0.20 27.16 -5.05
CA ALA A 335 1.60 27.32 -4.64
C ALA A 335 2.52 26.28 -5.33
N VAL A 336 2.08 25.04 -5.43
CA VAL A 336 2.81 23.98 -6.17
C VAL A 336 2.92 24.35 -7.65
N ASP A 337 1.83 24.81 -8.26
CA ASP A 337 1.81 25.22 -9.68
C ASP A 337 2.77 26.40 -9.94
N GLU A 338 2.87 27.36 -9.00
CA GLU A 338 3.80 28.49 -9.10
C GLU A 338 5.26 28.00 -9.10
N VAL A 339 5.61 27.09 -8.20
CA VAL A 339 6.96 26.51 -8.15
C VAL A 339 7.27 25.73 -9.41
N ILE A 340 6.36 24.87 -9.87
CA ILE A 340 6.53 24.10 -11.11
C ILE A 340 6.72 25.04 -12.30
N ALA A 341 5.89 26.08 -12.42
CA ALA A 341 5.99 27.03 -13.50
C ALA A 341 7.36 27.77 -13.50
N ALA A 342 7.85 28.19 -12.33
CA ALA A 342 9.15 28.82 -12.19
C ALA A 342 10.31 27.88 -12.60
N VAL A 343 10.24 26.61 -12.21
CA VAL A 343 11.20 25.58 -12.63
C VAL A 343 11.19 25.41 -14.15
N MET A 344 10.02 25.21 -14.75
CA MET A 344 9.88 24.98 -16.19
C MET A 344 10.33 26.18 -17.01
N GLU A 345 10.03 27.42 -16.57
CA GLU A 345 10.50 28.65 -17.22
C GLU A 345 12.04 28.73 -17.19
N THR A 346 12.65 28.48 -16.01
CA THR A 346 14.12 28.52 -15.86
C THR A 346 14.80 27.43 -16.70
N LEU A 347 14.24 26.23 -16.75
CA LEU A 347 14.78 25.15 -17.60
C LEU A 347 14.71 25.51 -19.08
N ALA A 348 13.61 26.09 -19.54
CA ALA A 348 13.46 26.55 -20.92
C ALA A 348 14.47 27.68 -21.27
N GLU A 349 14.69 28.62 -20.36
CA GLU A 349 15.71 29.66 -20.51
C GLU A 349 17.12 29.09 -20.58
N ASN A 350 17.39 27.98 -19.86
CA ASN A 350 18.65 27.25 -19.90
C ASN A 350 18.77 26.34 -21.16
N GLY A 351 17.76 26.34 -22.04
CA GLY A 351 17.79 25.59 -23.29
C GLY A 351 17.36 24.12 -23.18
N VAL A 352 16.72 23.76 -22.06
CA VAL A 352 16.09 22.43 -21.91
C VAL A 352 14.80 22.40 -22.74
N ASP A 353 14.60 21.35 -23.53
CA ASP A 353 13.34 21.12 -24.23
C ASP A 353 12.30 20.58 -23.24
N THR A 354 11.46 21.46 -22.72
CA THR A 354 10.41 21.12 -21.75
C THR A 354 9.14 20.55 -22.38
N GLU A 355 9.07 20.46 -23.72
CA GLU A 355 7.97 19.87 -24.48
C GLU A 355 8.30 18.45 -25.01
N ASP A 356 9.53 17.95 -24.79
CA ASP A 356 9.94 16.61 -25.21
C ASP A 356 9.23 15.52 -24.41
N ALA A 357 8.09 15.05 -24.91
CA ALA A 357 7.32 13.99 -24.25
C ALA A 357 8.11 12.69 -24.05
N ALA A 358 9.15 12.42 -24.85
CA ALA A 358 9.99 11.23 -24.66
C ALA A 358 10.86 11.32 -23.41
N ARG A 359 11.11 12.52 -22.90
CA ARG A 359 11.81 12.74 -21.63
C ARG A 359 10.87 13.00 -20.46
N TRP A 360 9.80 13.75 -20.70
CA TRP A 360 8.92 14.27 -19.64
C TRP A 360 7.72 13.39 -19.29
N HIS A 361 7.38 12.40 -20.11
CA HIS A 361 6.20 11.56 -19.90
C HIS A 361 6.47 10.09 -20.25
N VAL A 362 7.42 9.48 -19.56
CA VAL A 362 7.74 8.04 -19.74
C VAL A 362 6.76 7.21 -18.93
N ALA A 363 6.02 6.31 -19.63
CA ALA A 363 4.99 5.46 -19.04
C ALA A 363 5.51 4.08 -18.62
#